data_53692cef092138380a17d3da211533d8
#
_entry.id   53692cef092138380a17d3da211533d8
#
_cell.length_a   1.000
_cell.length_b   1.000
_cell.length_c   1.000
_cell.angle_alpha   90.00
_cell.angle_beta   90.00
_cell.angle_gamma   90.00
#
_symmetry.space_group_name_H-M   'P 1'
#
loop_
_entity.id
_entity.type
_entity.pdbx_description
1 polymer ?
#
loop_
_entity_poly.entity_id
_entity_poly.type
_entity_poly.pdbx_seq_one_letter_code
_entity_poly.pdbx_strand_id
1 'polypeptide(L)'
;VTPPQLTLPCRAAILIDQTSGTVLYEMNADQTMPIASITKVMTLLLTFEAVHAGRLTMDTAVPVSEHAYHMGGSQIWLEPGEQFTLDEMLKAICVSSANDAAVAVAELVGGSEPAFVQQMNARAAELGMEHTTFRNACGLDTEGHLSTARDVAIMSRTILNTCPEVLHYTGIWTDTLRGGQTQL
;
A
#
# COMPACT_ATOMS: atom_id res chain seq x y z
N VAL A 1 20.77 20.75 -27.20
CA VAL A 1 19.40 20.32 -27.62
C VAL A 1 18.54 20.42 -26.38
N THR A 2 17.59 21.34 -26.34
CA THR A 2 16.61 21.45 -25.26
C THR A 2 15.70 20.24 -25.35
N PRO A 3 15.57 19.42 -24.29
CA PRO A 3 14.64 18.29 -24.34
C PRO A 3 13.21 18.82 -24.59
N PRO A 4 12.40 18.05 -25.32
CA PRO A 4 11.00 18.46 -25.54
C PRO A 4 10.29 18.61 -24.19
N GLN A 5 9.53 19.70 -24.03
CA GLN A 5 8.68 19.88 -22.86
C GLN A 5 7.57 18.82 -22.90
N LEU A 6 7.63 17.86 -21.98
CA LEU A 6 6.56 16.88 -21.81
C LEU A 6 5.42 17.53 -21.01
N THR A 7 4.24 17.61 -21.62
CA THR A 7 3.03 18.06 -20.94
C THR A 7 2.13 16.87 -20.66
N LEU A 8 1.84 16.63 -19.39
CA LEU A 8 1.00 15.52 -18.93
C LEU A 8 -0.35 16.06 -18.44
N PRO A 9 -1.47 15.41 -18.76
CA PRO A 9 -2.80 15.81 -18.28
C PRO A 9 -3.05 15.31 -16.85
N CYS A 10 -2.16 15.67 -15.92
CA CYS A 10 -2.25 15.31 -14.50
C CYS A 10 -1.80 16.47 -13.61
N ARG A 11 -2.11 16.39 -12.31
CA ARG A 11 -1.79 17.45 -11.34
C ARG A 11 -0.33 17.45 -10.91
N ALA A 12 0.25 16.26 -10.78
CA ALA A 12 1.64 16.05 -10.43
C ALA A 12 2.16 14.77 -11.08
N ALA A 13 3.45 14.74 -11.39
CA ALA A 13 4.13 13.56 -11.92
C ALA A 13 5.61 13.55 -11.53
N ILE A 14 6.16 12.37 -11.40
CA ILE A 14 7.60 12.15 -11.28
C ILE A 14 7.99 10.88 -12.02
N LEU A 15 9.15 10.89 -12.64
CA LEU A 15 9.80 9.71 -13.21
C LEU A 15 11.18 9.58 -12.61
N ILE A 16 11.47 8.45 -12.02
CA ILE A 16 12.78 8.15 -11.44
C ILE A 16 13.35 6.86 -12.03
N ASP A 17 14.66 6.79 -12.08
CA ASP A 17 15.35 5.52 -12.32
C ASP A 17 15.26 4.65 -11.06
N GLN A 18 14.74 3.43 -11.20
CA GLN A 18 14.52 2.53 -10.06
C GLN A 18 15.82 2.19 -9.34
N THR A 19 16.90 1.97 -10.07
CA THR A 19 18.19 1.53 -9.49
C THR A 19 18.87 2.66 -8.73
N SER A 20 19.07 3.80 -9.39
CA SER A 20 19.82 4.93 -8.83
C SER A 20 18.96 5.88 -8.00
N GLY A 21 17.65 5.94 -8.25
CA GLY A 21 16.75 6.96 -7.69
C GLY A 21 16.87 8.31 -8.39
N THR A 22 17.63 8.40 -9.49
CA THR A 22 17.79 9.65 -10.24
C THR A 22 16.45 10.11 -10.81
N VAL A 23 16.11 11.38 -10.57
CA VAL A 23 14.91 12.01 -11.15
C VAL A 23 15.18 12.30 -12.62
N LEU A 24 14.37 11.73 -13.50
CA LEU A 24 14.43 11.90 -14.94
C LEU A 24 13.42 12.93 -15.46
N TYR A 25 12.30 13.08 -14.76
CA TYR A 25 11.27 14.08 -15.03
C TYR A 25 10.48 14.36 -13.75
N GLU A 26 10.06 15.61 -13.58
CA GLU A 26 9.14 15.98 -12.51
C GLU A 26 8.25 17.16 -12.90
N MET A 27 7.03 17.14 -12.40
CA MET A 27 6.04 18.19 -12.53
C MET A 27 5.23 18.27 -11.25
N ASN A 28 5.30 19.39 -10.53
CA ASN A 28 4.62 19.56 -9.24
C ASN A 28 4.85 18.39 -8.25
N ALA A 29 6.04 17.77 -8.29
CA ALA A 29 6.32 16.52 -7.59
C ALA A 29 6.18 16.63 -6.07
N ASP A 30 6.30 17.81 -5.50
CA ASP A 30 6.20 18.09 -4.07
C ASP A 30 4.83 18.68 -3.65
N GLN A 31 3.87 18.74 -4.59
CA GLN A 31 2.52 19.16 -4.25
C GLN A 31 1.82 18.08 -3.41
N THR A 32 1.40 18.46 -2.20
CA THR A 32 0.64 17.57 -1.30
C THR A 32 -0.78 17.37 -1.80
N MET A 33 -1.25 16.13 -1.77
CA MET A 33 -2.60 15.76 -2.17
C MET A 33 -3.03 14.43 -1.54
N PRO A 34 -4.34 14.16 -1.45
CA PRO A 34 -4.83 12.83 -1.12
C PRO A 34 -4.36 11.82 -2.17
N ILE A 35 -3.93 10.66 -1.71
CA ILE A 35 -3.36 9.61 -2.57
C ILE A 35 -4.24 8.36 -2.66
N ALA A 36 -5.37 8.35 -1.97
CA ALA A 36 -6.30 7.23 -1.94
C ALA A 36 -5.57 5.88 -1.75
N SER A 37 -5.94 4.86 -2.51
CA SER A 37 -5.41 3.50 -2.39
C SER A 37 -3.91 3.35 -2.67
N ILE A 38 -3.23 4.37 -3.18
CA ILE A 38 -1.75 4.35 -3.27
C ILE A 38 -1.13 4.18 -1.86
N THR A 39 -1.84 4.58 -0.81
CA THR A 39 -1.50 4.31 0.59
C THR A 39 -1.12 2.86 0.85
N LYS A 40 -1.79 1.91 0.19
CA LYS A 40 -1.57 0.47 0.37
C LYS A 40 -0.16 0.01 0.01
N VAL A 41 0.59 0.80 -0.76
CA VAL A 41 2.01 0.52 -1.03
C VAL A 41 2.82 0.52 0.28
N MET A 42 2.55 1.46 1.20
CA MET A 42 3.20 1.48 2.52
C MET A 42 2.72 0.30 3.38
N THR A 43 1.44 -0.04 3.31
CA THR A 43 0.88 -1.21 4.01
C THR A 43 1.56 -2.51 3.54
N LEU A 44 1.73 -2.67 2.24
CA LEU A 44 2.46 -3.81 1.66
C LEU A 44 3.93 -3.81 2.08
N LEU A 45 4.62 -2.66 2.04
CA LEU A 45 6.02 -2.54 2.44
C LEU A 45 6.24 -3.04 3.87
N LEU A 46 5.48 -2.51 4.83
CA LEU A 46 5.59 -2.93 6.23
C LEU A 46 5.23 -4.39 6.45
N THR A 47 4.29 -4.92 5.67
CA THR A 47 3.91 -6.33 5.73
C THR A 47 5.03 -7.23 5.23
N PHE A 48 5.65 -6.93 4.09
CA PHE A 48 6.80 -7.70 3.60
C PHE A 48 8.01 -7.57 4.52
N GLU A 49 8.26 -6.38 5.08
CA GLU A 49 9.31 -6.20 6.10
C GLU A 49 9.05 -7.08 7.35
N ALA A 50 7.79 -7.27 7.74
CA ALA A 50 7.43 -8.17 8.84
C ALA A 50 7.68 -9.64 8.49
N VAL A 51 7.43 -10.03 7.24
CA VAL A 51 7.74 -11.39 6.73
C VAL A 51 9.26 -11.61 6.68
N HIS A 52 10.02 -10.65 6.13
CA HIS A 52 11.49 -10.74 6.08
C HIS A 52 12.13 -10.80 7.47
N ALA A 53 11.53 -10.13 8.45
CA ALA A 53 11.95 -10.20 9.85
C ALA A 53 11.56 -11.52 10.54
N GLY A 54 10.90 -12.45 9.84
CA GLY A 54 10.48 -13.75 10.37
C GLY A 54 9.33 -13.66 11.38
N ARG A 55 8.65 -12.50 11.47
CA ARG A 55 7.49 -12.32 12.36
C ARG A 55 6.21 -12.97 11.81
N LEU A 56 6.11 -13.06 10.49
CA LEU A 56 4.99 -13.63 9.75
C LEU A 56 5.48 -14.53 8.63
N THR A 57 4.59 -15.39 8.15
CA THR A 57 4.76 -16.18 6.92
C THR A 57 3.56 -15.95 6.01
N MET A 58 3.65 -16.36 4.75
CA MET A 58 2.52 -16.25 3.82
C MET A 58 1.32 -17.12 4.24
N ASP A 59 1.54 -18.19 5.00
CA ASP A 59 0.50 -19.07 5.56
C ASP A 59 -0.06 -18.55 6.89
N THR A 60 0.45 -17.43 7.42
CA THR A 60 -0.07 -16.85 8.66
C THR A 60 -1.54 -16.51 8.50
N ALA A 61 -2.39 -17.01 9.42
CA ALA A 61 -3.81 -16.69 9.43
C ALA A 61 -4.03 -15.22 9.80
N VAL A 62 -4.83 -14.52 9.00
CA VAL A 62 -5.22 -13.12 9.22
C VAL A 62 -6.62 -13.10 9.82
N PRO A 63 -6.81 -12.73 11.08
CA PRO A 63 -8.13 -12.63 11.69
C PRO A 63 -8.88 -11.41 11.14
N VAL A 64 -10.18 -11.55 10.99
CA VAL A 64 -11.06 -10.45 10.58
C VAL A 64 -11.72 -9.84 11.82
N SER A 65 -11.41 -8.58 12.08
CA SER A 65 -12.02 -7.81 13.18
C SER A 65 -13.35 -7.15 12.74
N GLU A 66 -14.17 -6.77 13.69
CA GLU A 66 -15.34 -5.92 13.45
C GLU A 66 -14.94 -4.59 12.78
N HIS A 67 -13.78 -4.04 13.11
CA HIS A 67 -13.28 -2.82 12.49
C HIS A 67 -13.00 -3.03 11.00
N ALA A 68 -12.25 -4.08 10.64
CA ALA A 68 -11.98 -4.42 9.24
C ALA A 68 -13.27 -4.72 8.47
N TYR A 69 -14.22 -5.46 9.07
CA TYR A 69 -15.52 -5.79 8.48
C TYR A 69 -16.34 -4.54 8.10
N HIS A 70 -16.30 -3.48 8.92
CA HIS A 70 -17.08 -2.26 8.69
C HIS A 70 -16.39 -1.23 7.79
N MET A 71 -15.28 -1.60 7.14
CA MET A 71 -14.62 -0.69 6.20
C MET A 71 -15.51 -0.41 4.99
N GLY A 72 -15.37 0.80 4.44
CA GLY A 72 -16.07 1.19 3.21
C GLY A 72 -15.18 1.13 1.97
N GLY A 73 -15.72 1.52 0.83
CA GLY A 73 -15.01 1.57 -0.44
C GLY A 73 -14.83 0.20 -1.08
N SER A 74 -13.67 -0.04 -1.73
CA SER A 74 -13.35 -1.34 -2.34
C SER A 74 -13.14 -2.40 -1.27
N GLN A 75 -13.83 -3.54 -1.38
CA GLN A 75 -13.84 -4.59 -0.37
C GLN A 75 -13.95 -5.98 -1.03
N ILE A 76 -13.52 -7.00 -0.32
CA ILE A 76 -13.82 -8.40 -0.61
C ILE A 76 -14.91 -8.96 0.32
N TRP A 77 -15.53 -8.06 1.10
CA TRP A 77 -16.64 -8.39 2.00
C TRP A 77 -16.24 -9.44 3.04
N LEU A 78 -15.17 -9.15 3.78
CA LEU A 78 -14.73 -9.99 4.90
C LEU A 78 -15.80 -10.02 5.99
N GLU A 79 -15.99 -11.19 6.60
CA GLU A 79 -16.89 -11.35 7.74
C GLU A 79 -16.10 -11.72 9.01
N PRO A 80 -16.51 -11.22 10.19
CA PRO A 80 -15.90 -11.62 11.45
C PRO A 80 -15.92 -13.14 11.64
N GLY A 81 -14.76 -13.69 12.00
CA GLY A 81 -14.58 -15.13 12.16
C GLY A 81 -14.10 -15.87 10.91
N GLU A 82 -14.10 -15.24 9.74
CA GLU A 82 -13.38 -15.77 8.57
C GLU A 82 -11.86 -15.77 8.85
N GLN A 83 -11.18 -16.73 8.27
CA GLN A 83 -9.73 -16.84 8.32
C GLN A 83 -9.20 -17.03 6.91
N PHE A 84 -8.33 -16.11 6.52
CA PHE A 84 -7.58 -16.17 5.28
C PHE A 84 -6.09 -16.21 5.61
N THR A 85 -5.31 -16.74 4.70
CA THR A 85 -3.85 -16.62 4.78
C THR A 85 -3.39 -15.22 4.43
N LEU A 86 -2.20 -14.85 4.87
CA LEU A 86 -1.59 -13.58 4.47
C LEU A 86 -1.44 -13.49 2.94
N ASP A 87 -1.10 -14.60 2.27
CA ASP A 87 -1.04 -14.68 0.80
C ASP A 87 -2.36 -14.28 0.14
N GLU A 88 -3.48 -14.83 0.62
CA GLU A 88 -4.82 -14.50 0.10
C GLU A 88 -5.17 -13.03 0.33
N MET A 89 -4.80 -12.47 1.50
CA MET A 89 -5.04 -11.06 1.79
C MET A 89 -4.20 -10.13 0.92
N LEU A 90 -2.93 -10.48 0.65
CA LEU A 90 -2.08 -9.70 -0.26
C LEU A 90 -2.64 -9.71 -1.69
N LYS A 91 -3.18 -10.82 -2.16
CA LYS A 91 -3.90 -10.90 -3.45
C LYS A 91 -5.11 -9.97 -3.45
N ALA A 92 -5.94 -10.01 -2.42
CA ALA A 92 -7.11 -9.13 -2.29
C ALA A 92 -6.73 -7.64 -2.30
N ILE A 93 -5.65 -7.27 -1.60
CA ILE A 93 -5.13 -5.91 -1.57
C ILE A 93 -4.65 -5.47 -2.96
N CYS A 94 -3.86 -6.31 -3.64
CA CYS A 94 -3.23 -5.93 -4.91
C CYS A 94 -4.19 -5.99 -6.10
N VAL A 95 -5.11 -6.96 -6.15
CA VAL A 95 -6.02 -7.15 -7.30
C VAL A 95 -7.29 -6.33 -7.16
N SER A 96 -7.96 -6.40 -6.00
CA SER A 96 -9.23 -5.71 -5.75
C SER A 96 -9.09 -4.39 -4.99
N SER A 97 -7.88 -4.02 -4.60
CA SER A 97 -7.65 -2.84 -3.74
C SER A 97 -8.48 -2.86 -2.45
N ALA A 98 -8.70 -4.05 -1.88
CA ALA A 98 -9.62 -4.30 -0.77
C ALA A 98 -9.19 -3.55 0.50
N ASN A 99 -10.06 -2.66 0.99
CA ASN A 99 -9.81 -1.86 2.20
C ASN A 99 -9.91 -2.70 3.47
N ASP A 100 -10.90 -3.59 3.54
CA ASP A 100 -11.11 -4.54 4.63
C ASP A 100 -9.89 -5.47 4.79
N ALA A 101 -9.36 -6.01 3.70
CA ALA A 101 -8.14 -6.81 3.72
C ALA A 101 -6.91 -6.00 4.16
N ALA A 102 -6.78 -4.76 3.69
CA ALA A 102 -5.66 -3.89 4.08
C ALA A 102 -5.68 -3.57 5.58
N VAL A 103 -6.85 -3.31 6.14
CA VAL A 103 -7.02 -3.05 7.59
C VAL A 103 -6.78 -4.32 8.41
N ALA A 104 -7.31 -5.48 8.00
CA ALA A 104 -7.06 -6.74 8.69
C ALA A 104 -5.55 -7.10 8.73
N VAL A 105 -4.84 -6.89 7.62
CA VAL A 105 -3.38 -7.07 7.57
C VAL A 105 -2.65 -6.04 8.45
N ALA A 106 -3.09 -4.78 8.44
CA ALA A 106 -2.52 -3.74 9.30
C ALA A 106 -2.67 -4.08 10.78
N GLU A 107 -3.82 -4.61 11.20
CA GLU A 107 -4.05 -5.08 12.57
C GLU A 107 -3.17 -6.27 12.92
N LEU A 108 -2.97 -7.21 12.00
CA LEU A 108 -2.07 -8.34 12.21
C LEU A 108 -0.61 -7.90 12.42
N VAL A 109 -0.12 -6.98 11.59
CA VAL A 109 1.27 -6.50 11.63
C VAL A 109 1.53 -5.58 12.81
N GLY A 110 0.60 -4.66 13.08
CA GLY A 110 0.75 -3.59 14.06
C GLY A 110 0.11 -3.89 15.43
N GLY A 111 -0.73 -4.93 15.53
CA GLY A 111 -1.54 -5.22 16.71
C GLY A 111 -2.85 -4.43 16.76
N SER A 112 -2.91 -3.30 16.06
CA SER A 112 -4.13 -2.51 15.79
C SER A 112 -3.86 -1.56 14.62
N GLU A 113 -4.90 -1.10 13.92
CA GLU A 113 -4.72 -0.12 12.85
C GLU A 113 -4.07 1.19 13.33
N PRO A 114 -4.45 1.81 14.47
CA PRO A 114 -3.77 3.00 14.97
C PRO A 114 -2.27 2.79 15.24
N ALA A 115 -1.87 1.64 15.80
CA ALA A 115 -0.46 1.31 16.02
C ALA A 115 0.28 1.09 14.69
N PHE A 116 -0.38 0.47 13.73
CA PHE A 116 0.17 0.29 12.39
C PHE A 116 0.37 1.64 11.67
N VAL A 117 -0.58 2.56 11.78
CA VAL A 117 -0.47 3.92 11.22
C VAL A 117 0.72 4.68 11.83
N GLN A 118 1.01 4.49 13.12
CA GLN A 118 2.23 5.04 13.72
C GLN A 118 3.49 4.44 13.06
N GLN A 119 3.50 3.14 12.79
CA GLN A 119 4.61 2.49 12.06
C GLN A 119 4.73 3.02 10.63
N MET A 120 3.61 3.23 9.91
CA MET A 120 3.61 3.82 8.58
C MET A 120 4.26 5.21 8.58
N ASN A 121 3.90 6.09 9.53
CA ASN A 121 4.47 7.43 9.64
C ASN A 121 5.94 7.40 10.07
N ALA A 122 6.32 6.52 10.98
CA ALA A 122 7.73 6.33 11.36
C ALA A 122 8.55 5.87 10.15
N ARG A 123 8.04 4.90 9.40
CA ARG A 123 8.73 4.40 8.20
C ARG A 123 8.82 5.46 7.10
N ALA A 124 7.78 6.27 6.90
CA ALA A 124 7.82 7.41 5.98
C ALA A 124 8.93 8.39 6.36
N ALA A 125 9.06 8.74 7.64
CA ALA A 125 10.14 9.61 8.12
C ALA A 125 11.54 9.01 7.89
N GLU A 126 11.73 7.71 8.16
CA GLU A 126 12.99 7.00 7.89
C GLU A 126 13.36 7.00 6.42
N LEU A 127 12.38 6.93 5.53
CA LEU A 127 12.57 6.95 4.08
C LEU A 127 12.78 8.36 3.52
N GLY A 128 12.62 9.42 4.34
CA GLY A 128 12.71 10.81 3.89
C GLY A 128 11.46 11.29 3.13
N MET A 129 10.29 10.70 3.40
CA MET A 129 9.00 11.14 2.85
C MET A 129 8.46 12.31 3.66
N GLU A 130 9.08 13.48 3.49
CA GLU A 130 8.90 14.66 4.37
C GLU A 130 7.50 15.29 4.27
N HIS A 131 6.77 15.02 3.20
CA HIS A 131 5.45 15.61 2.95
C HIS A 131 4.32 14.57 3.03
N THR A 132 4.55 13.45 3.72
CA THR A 132 3.59 12.37 3.85
C THR A 132 3.10 12.23 5.29
N THR A 133 1.78 12.12 5.42
CA THR A 133 1.13 11.75 6.68
C THR A 133 0.04 10.72 6.39
N PHE A 134 0.17 9.55 6.98
CA PHE A 134 -0.85 8.50 6.94
C PHE A 134 -1.80 8.64 8.13
N ARG A 135 -3.10 8.38 7.91
CA ARG A 135 -4.16 8.38 8.92
C ARG A 135 -4.90 7.06 9.02
N ASN A 136 -4.80 6.23 7.98
CA ASN A 136 -5.33 4.88 7.94
C ASN A 136 -4.47 4.00 7.03
N ALA A 137 -4.72 2.70 7.05
CA ALA A 137 -3.92 1.71 6.32
C ALA A 137 -4.38 1.46 4.86
N CYS A 138 -5.53 1.99 4.46
CA CYS A 138 -6.14 1.66 3.18
C CYS A 138 -6.28 2.83 2.20
N GLY A 139 -6.18 4.07 2.69
CA GLY A 139 -6.26 5.29 1.86
C GLY A 139 -7.67 5.85 1.72
N LEU A 140 -8.60 5.51 2.62
CA LEU A 140 -9.86 6.22 2.71
C LEU A 140 -9.64 7.69 3.06
N ASP A 141 -10.42 8.56 2.44
CA ASP A 141 -10.32 10.00 2.64
C ASP A 141 -10.47 10.37 4.12
N THR A 142 -9.42 10.96 4.64
CA THR A 142 -9.33 11.40 6.03
C THR A 142 -8.55 12.71 6.07
N GLU A 143 -9.00 13.66 6.88
CA GLU A 143 -8.32 14.95 7.01
C GLU A 143 -6.84 14.76 7.39
N GLY A 144 -5.96 15.37 6.62
CA GLY A 144 -4.52 15.28 6.81
C GLY A 144 -3.87 13.98 6.32
N HIS A 145 -4.61 13.10 5.61
CA HIS A 145 -4.05 11.94 4.92
C HIS A 145 -3.53 12.38 3.55
N LEU A 146 -2.27 12.77 3.49
CA LEU A 146 -1.67 13.43 2.33
C LEU A 146 -0.29 12.85 2.01
N SER A 147 0.09 12.93 0.75
CA SER A 147 1.44 12.64 0.26
C SER A 147 1.76 13.48 -0.99
N THR A 148 2.90 13.22 -1.60
CA THR A 148 3.36 13.86 -2.84
C THR A 148 3.78 12.82 -3.86
N ALA A 149 3.89 13.20 -5.13
CA ALA A 149 4.39 12.29 -6.16
C ALA A 149 5.83 11.83 -5.85
N ARG A 150 6.66 12.71 -5.30
CA ARG A 150 8.03 12.38 -4.87
C ARG A 150 8.04 11.33 -3.76
N ASP A 151 7.27 11.54 -2.72
CA ASP A 151 7.21 10.61 -1.59
C ASP A 151 6.63 9.24 -2.01
N VAL A 152 5.61 9.24 -2.87
CA VAL A 152 5.08 8.00 -3.47
C VAL A 152 6.17 7.27 -4.27
N ALA A 153 6.99 7.99 -5.05
CA ALA A 153 8.09 7.37 -5.78
C ALA A 153 9.16 6.78 -4.84
N ILE A 154 9.44 7.44 -3.71
CA ILE A 154 10.39 6.94 -2.69
C ILE A 154 9.89 5.60 -2.12
N MET A 155 8.64 5.52 -1.63
CA MET A 155 8.13 4.27 -1.06
C MET A 155 7.99 3.18 -2.13
N SER A 156 7.57 3.53 -3.35
CA SER A 156 7.44 2.57 -4.45
C SER A 156 8.77 1.99 -4.87
N ARG A 157 9.81 2.84 -4.98
CA ARG A 157 11.18 2.39 -5.24
C ARG A 157 11.70 1.51 -4.11
N THR A 158 11.39 1.85 -2.87
CA THR A 158 11.83 1.06 -1.71
C THR A 158 11.26 -0.35 -1.77
N ILE A 159 9.94 -0.51 -1.92
CA ILE A 159 9.33 -1.85 -1.95
C ILE A 159 9.84 -2.67 -3.14
N LEU A 160 9.99 -2.07 -4.31
CA LEU A 160 10.49 -2.78 -5.51
C LEU A 160 11.94 -3.26 -5.36
N ASN A 161 12.77 -2.53 -4.62
CA ASN A 161 14.18 -2.88 -4.43
C ASN A 161 14.42 -3.79 -3.22
N THR A 162 13.60 -3.69 -2.17
CA THR A 162 13.80 -4.45 -0.92
C THR A 162 12.87 -5.66 -0.80
N CYS A 163 11.72 -5.62 -1.46
CA CYS A 163 10.69 -6.68 -1.41
C CYS A 163 10.18 -6.99 -2.83
N PRO A 164 11.07 -7.42 -3.77
CA PRO A 164 10.71 -7.61 -5.17
C PRO A 164 9.61 -8.66 -5.40
N GLU A 165 9.35 -9.52 -4.43
CA GLU A 165 8.24 -10.47 -4.43
C GLU A 165 6.86 -9.79 -4.50
N VAL A 166 6.74 -8.49 -4.19
CA VAL A 166 5.52 -7.72 -4.42
C VAL A 166 5.05 -7.81 -5.87
N LEU A 167 5.99 -7.96 -6.82
CA LEU A 167 5.68 -8.08 -8.24
C LEU A 167 4.88 -9.36 -8.57
N HIS A 168 5.00 -10.41 -7.75
CA HIS A 168 4.13 -11.58 -7.87
C HIS A 168 2.67 -11.18 -7.71
N TYR A 169 2.34 -10.37 -6.72
CA TYR A 169 0.97 -9.95 -6.41
C TYR A 169 0.46 -8.85 -7.36
N THR A 170 1.28 -7.86 -7.65
CA THR A 170 0.89 -6.75 -8.54
C THR A 170 0.80 -7.15 -10.01
N GLY A 171 1.38 -8.29 -10.38
CA GLY A 171 1.28 -8.88 -11.71
C GLY A 171 0.04 -9.76 -11.92
N ILE A 172 -0.76 -10.02 -10.88
CA ILE A 172 -1.98 -10.82 -10.99
C ILE A 172 -3.06 -9.97 -11.66
N TRP A 173 -3.62 -10.49 -12.76
CA TRP A 173 -4.72 -9.82 -13.47
C TRP A 173 -6.07 -10.13 -12.84
N THR A 174 -6.29 -11.35 -12.43
CA THR A 174 -7.51 -11.84 -11.79
C THR A 174 -7.20 -13.08 -10.96
N ASP A 175 -7.88 -13.25 -9.84
CA ASP A 175 -7.79 -14.42 -8.97
C ASP A 175 -9.16 -14.67 -8.29
N THR A 176 -9.26 -15.68 -7.47
CA THR A 176 -10.47 -15.98 -6.71
C THR A 176 -10.14 -16.32 -5.27
N LEU A 177 -11.10 -16.05 -4.38
CA LEU A 177 -11.09 -16.48 -2.98
C LEU A 177 -12.29 -17.36 -2.67
N ARG A 178 -12.35 -17.92 -1.47
CA ARG A 178 -13.47 -18.76 -0.98
C ARG A 178 -13.80 -19.93 -1.94
N GLY A 179 -12.76 -20.58 -2.46
CA GLY A 179 -12.96 -21.72 -3.39
C GLY A 179 -13.61 -21.32 -4.71
N GLY A 180 -13.37 -20.11 -5.19
CA GLY A 180 -13.91 -19.59 -6.45
C GLY A 180 -15.20 -18.78 -6.32
N GLN A 181 -15.71 -18.57 -5.10
CA GLN A 181 -16.96 -17.83 -4.88
C GLN A 181 -16.78 -16.31 -4.91
N THR A 182 -15.58 -15.82 -4.61
CA THR A 182 -15.26 -14.41 -4.66
C THR A 182 -14.24 -14.14 -5.77
N GLN A 183 -14.61 -13.34 -6.75
CA GLN A 183 -13.73 -12.91 -7.83
C GLN A 183 -12.90 -11.69 -7.35
N LEU A 184 -11.59 -11.72 -7.60
CA LEU A 184 -10.67 -10.60 -7.42
C LEU A 184 -10.38 -9.88 -8.73
#